data_cfcf61e38c2e42d75fa5da4e458638fa
#
_entry.id   cfcf61e38c2e42d75fa5da4e458638fa
#
_cell.length_a   1.000
_cell.length_b   1.000
_cell.length_c   1.000
_cell.angle_alpha   90.00
_cell.angle_beta   90.00
_cell.angle_gamma   90.00
#
_symmetry.space_group_name_H-M   'P 1'
#
loop_
_entity.id
_entity.type
_entity.pdbx_description
1 polymer ?
#
loop_
_entity_poly.entity_id
_entity_poly.type
_entity_poly.pdbx_seq_one_letter_code
_entity_poly.pdbx_strand_id
1 'polypeptide(L)'
;MKYITILLIALLHLPAWGQQSNSSNRKSQIEQCMKPIYSIIEFQQIADSLQMTIDELSDYPVISPIKKSGRISSGFGMRKPPCYKRRKFHTGIDIPQVKGTPVYATGNGIVIGKGYNVGYGYFIEIQHAGGFRSFYAHLSRILVNVEERISITQQIACVGSTGIVTGSHLHYEVRKGKRYLNPIGWCYCLRY
;
A
#
# COMPACT_ATOMS: atom_id res chain seq x y z
N MET A 1 -10.60 -22.61 -9.19
CA MET A 1 -9.70 -23.53 -9.92
C MET A 1 -9.35 -23.06 -11.34
N LYS A 2 -10.21 -22.39 -12.12
CA LYS A 2 -9.88 -21.97 -13.51
C LYS A 2 -8.81 -20.88 -13.66
N TYR A 3 -8.55 -20.08 -12.63
CA TYR A 3 -7.55 -18.98 -12.70
C TYR A 3 -6.12 -19.42 -12.41
N ILE A 4 -5.93 -20.52 -11.67
CA ILE A 4 -4.59 -21.09 -11.37
C ILE A 4 -3.96 -21.67 -12.64
N THR A 5 -4.77 -22.24 -13.54
CA THR A 5 -4.28 -22.87 -14.78
C THR A 5 -3.76 -21.86 -15.80
N ILE A 6 -4.34 -20.66 -15.85
CA ILE A 6 -3.89 -19.60 -16.79
C ILE A 6 -2.57 -18.98 -16.30
N LEU A 7 -2.35 -18.87 -14.99
CA LEU A 7 -1.11 -18.35 -14.44
C LEU A 7 0.07 -19.32 -14.64
N LEU A 8 -0.17 -20.63 -14.50
CA LEU A 8 0.85 -21.66 -14.74
C LEU A 8 1.28 -21.74 -16.22
N ILE A 9 0.36 -21.50 -17.16
CA ILE A 9 0.69 -21.52 -18.60
C ILE A 9 1.57 -20.32 -18.99
N ALA A 10 1.41 -19.16 -18.35
CA ALA A 10 2.28 -18.01 -18.57
C ALA A 10 3.72 -18.25 -18.04
N LEU A 11 3.88 -19.07 -17.00
CA LEU A 11 5.19 -19.43 -16.43
C LEU A 11 5.94 -20.49 -17.22
N LEU A 12 5.23 -21.38 -17.94
CA LEU A 12 5.84 -22.47 -18.72
C LEU A 12 6.44 -22.02 -20.07
N HIS A 13 6.22 -20.77 -20.49
CA HIS A 13 6.74 -20.21 -21.75
C HIS A 13 7.81 -19.13 -21.53
N LEU A 14 8.39 -19.03 -20.32
CA LEU A 14 9.56 -18.19 -20.11
C LEU A 14 10.77 -18.94 -20.65
N PRO A 15 11.47 -18.41 -21.68
CA PRO A 15 12.70 -19.02 -22.17
C PRO A 15 13.74 -19.02 -21.05
N ALA A 16 14.55 -20.09 -20.95
CA ALA A 16 15.70 -20.20 -20.06
C ALA A 16 16.72 -19.11 -20.45
N TRP A 17 16.67 -17.98 -19.74
CA TRP A 17 17.49 -16.82 -20.01
C TRP A 17 18.71 -16.79 -19.05
N GLY A 18 19.81 -17.34 -19.53
CA GLY A 18 21.14 -16.94 -19.13
C GLY A 18 21.64 -15.84 -20.05
N GLN A 19 21.18 -14.59 -19.90
CA GLN A 19 21.81 -13.40 -20.48
C GLN A 19 21.30 -12.15 -19.73
N GLN A 20 22.20 -11.19 -19.46
CA GLN A 20 21.92 -9.91 -18.84
C GLN A 20 20.75 -9.21 -19.53
N SER A 21 19.53 -9.42 -18.98
CA SER A 21 18.36 -8.67 -19.41
C SER A 21 18.56 -7.22 -18.97
N ASN A 22 18.51 -6.30 -19.93
CA ASN A 22 18.53 -4.87 -19.71
C ASN A 22 17.49 -4.53 -18.60
N SER A 23 17.91 -3.76 -17.59
CA SER A 23 17.10 -3.48 -16.40
C SER A 23 15.69 -2.95 -16.73
N SER A 24 15.56 -2.26 -17.85
CA SER A 24 14.27 -1.77 -18.37
C SER A 24 13.31 -2.92 -18.78
N ASN A 25 13.84 -4.00 -19.38
CA ASN A 25 13.06 -5.16 -19.79
C ASN A 25 12.57 -5.94 -18.57
N ARG A 26 13.42 -6.13 -17.54
CA ARG A 26 13.04 -6.79 -16.29
C ARG A 26 11.94 -6.03 -15.56
N LYS A 27 12.06 -4.70 -15.44
CA LYS A 27 11.02 -3.86 -14.82
C LYS A 27 9.68 -3.99 -15.54
N SER A 28 9.69 -3.96 -16.88
CA SER A 28 8.48 -4.13 -17.69
C SER A 28 7.84 -5.51 -17.49
N GLN A 29 8.65 -6.57 -17.40
CA GLN A 29 8.15 -7.93 -17.12
C GLN A 29 7.48 -8.02 -15.74
N ILE A 30 8.14 -7.49 -14.69
CA ILE A 30 7.57 -7.46 -13.35
C ILE A 30 6.23 -6.69 -13.34
N GLU A 31 6.17 -5.50 -13.93
CA GLU A 31 4.94 -4.72 -14.01
C GLU A 31 3.82 -5.47 -14.73
N GLN A 32 4.12 -6.19 -15.81
CA GLN A 32 3.13 -6.97 -16.55
C GLN A 32 2.59 -8.13 -15.69
N CYS A 33 3.46 -8.85 -14.99
CA CYS A 33 3.04 -9.91 -14.07
C CYS A 33 2.24 -9.38 -12.88
N MET A 34 2.54 -8.18 -12.41
CA MET A 34 1.84 -7.56 -11.27
C MET A 34 0.48 -6.95 -11.64
N LYS A 35 0.18 -6.68 -12.93
CA LYS A 35 -1.09 -6.09 -13.35
C LYS A 35 -2.35 -6.83 -12.85
N PRO A 36 -2.46 -8.16 -12.94
CA PRO A 36 -3.65 -8.90 -12.51
C PRO A 36 -3.73 -9.14 -10.99
N ILE A 37 -2.74 -8.72 -10.21
CA ILE A 37 -2.61 -9.06 -8.78
C ILE A 37 -3.48 -8.14 -7.93
N TYR A 38 -4.36 -8.72 -7.12
CA TYR A 38 -5.26 -8.01 -6.19
C TYR A 38 -5.23 -8.58 -4.76
N SER A 39 -4.39 -9.57 -4.48
CA SER A 39 -4.20 -10.11 -3.14
C SER A 39 -2.72 -10.17 -2.77
N ILE A 40 -2.42 -10.12 -1.47
CA ILE A 40 -1.04 -10.23 -0.99
C ILE A 40 -0.46 -11.63 -1.26
N ILE A 41 -1.28 -12.66 -1.23
CA ILE A 41 -0.85 -14.04 -1.48
C ILE A 41 -0.37 -14.18 -2.94
N GLU A 42 -1.16 -13.68 -3.91
CA GLU A 42 -0.75 -13.67 -5.32
C GLU A 42 0.51 -12.83 -5.52
N PHE A 43 0.62 -11.66 -4.85
CA PHE A 43 1.81 -10.82 -4.91
C PHE A 43 3.05 -11.58 -4.44
N GLN A 44 3.00 -12.22 -3.28
CA GLN A 44 4.11 -13.01 -2.73
C GLN A 44 4.50 -14.15 -3.67
N GLN A 45 3.54 -14.91 -4.19
CA GLN A 45 3.80 -16.01 -5.14
C GLN A 45 4.53 -15.53 -6.40
N ILE A 46 4.11 -14.39 -6.97
CA ILE A 46 4.77 -13.81 -8.15
C ILE A 46 6.15 -13.26 -7.79
N ALA A 47 6.27 -12.56 -6.66
CA ALA A 47 7.55 -12.03 -6.21
C ALA A 47 8.59 -13.14 -6.00
N ASP A 48 8.19 -14.23 -5.37
CA ASP A 48 9.04 -15.43 -5.16
C ASP A 48 9.40 -16.10 -6.50
N SER A 49 8.42 -16.29 -7.40
CA SER A 49 8.65 -16.92 -8.71
C SER A 49 9.59 -16.11 -9.60
N LEU A 50 9.53 -14.79 -9.51
CA LEU A 50 10.41 -13.87 -10.23
C LEU A 50 11.72 -13.60 -9.48
N GLN A 51 11.90 -14.15 -8.28
CA GLN A 51 13.04 -13.87 -7.41
C GLN A 51 13.31 -12.36 -7.29
N MET A 52 12.25 -11.60 -6.97
CA MET A 52 12.34 -10.15 -6.88
C MET A 52 13.30 -9.72 -5.77
N THR A 53 14.15 -8.77 -6.10
CA THR A 53 15.07 -8.15 -5.15
C THR A 53 14.33 -7.22 -4.19
N ILE A 54 14.97 -6.84 -3.07
CA ILE A 54 14.43 -5.87 -2.12
C ILE A 54 14.15 -4.52 -2.81
N ASP A 55 15.02 -4.09 -3.73
CA ASP A 55 14.84 -2.85 -4.47
C ASP A 55 13.59 -2.92 -5.37
N GLU A 56 13.37 -4.04 -6.06
CA GLU A 56 12.18 -4.24 -6.89
C GLU A 56 10.90 -4.34 -6.05
N LEU A 57 10.95 -4.97 -4.87
CA LEU A 57 9.84 -5.02 -3.93
C LEU A 57 9.51 -3.64 -3.34
N SER A 58 10.54 -2.79 -3.17
CA SER A 58 10.37 -1.43 -2.65
C SER A 58 9.51 -0.52 -3.54
N ASP A 59 9.31 -0.87 -4.80
CA ASP A 59 8.39 -0.15 -5.70
C ASP A 59 6.90 -0.42 -5.41
N TYR A 60 6.58 -1.23 -4.38
CA TYR A 60 5.22 -1.60 -3.96
C TYR A 60 4.98 -1.24 -2.49
N PRO A 61 3.70 -1.11 -2.03
CA PRO A 61 3.37 -0.72 -0.65
C PRO A 61 3.50 -1.92 0.33
N VAL A 62 4.72 -2.38 0.57
CA VAL A 62 5.03 -3.70 1.20
C VAL A 62 5.47 -3.63 2.66
N ILE A 63 5.50 -2.44 3.27
CA ILE A 63 5.88 -2.25 4.68
C ILE A 63 4.81 -1.52 5.49
N SER A 64 4.96 -1.54 6.82
CA SER A 64 4.09 -0.77 7.72
C SER A 64 4.35 0.74 7.59
N PRO A 65 3.29 1.59 7.55
CA PRO A 65 3.43 3.04 7.58
C PRO A 65 3.91 3.59 8.94
N ILE A 66 3.95 2.75 9.98
CA ILE A 66 4.38 3.08 11.34
C ILE A 66 5.49 2.11 11.77
N LYS A 67 6.64 2.62 12.19
CA LYS A 67 7.80 1.79 12.60
C LYS A 67 7.53 0.93 13.84
N LYS A 68 6.81 1.45 14.83
CA LYS A 68 6.37 0.65 15.97
C LYS A 68 5.01 0.06 15.61
N SER A 69 4.96 -1.24 15.37
CA SER A 69 3.70 -1.94 15.09
C SER A 69 2.72 -1.69 16.24
N GLY A 70 1.71 -0.88 15.96
CA GLY A 70 0.60 -0.65 16.86
C GLY A 70 -0.47 -1.73 16.66
N ARG A 71 -1.28 -1.95 17.71
CA ARG A 71 -2.51 -2.73 17.57
C ARG A 71 -3.40 -2.05 16.51
N ILE A 72 -3.93 -2.82 15.57
CA ILE A 72 -4.98 -2.35 14.66
C ILE A 72 -6.28 -2.25 15.48
N SER A 73 -6.83 -1.06 15.60
CA SER A 73 -8.10 -0.84 16.32
C SER A 73 -9.32 -1.12 15.47
N SER A 74 -9.18 -0.99 14.15
CA SER A 74 -10.25 -1.27 13.22
C SER A 74 -9.70 -1.86 11.91
N GLY A 75 -10.20 -3.04 11.55
CA GLY A 75 -9.82 -3.75 10.33
C GLY A 75 -10.57 -3.29 9.10
N PHE A 76 -10.10 -3.77 7.95
CA PHE A 76 -10.72 -3.63 6.64
C PHE A 76 -12.03 -4.43 6.54
N GLY A 77 -13.03 -3.90 5.84
CA GLY A 77 -14.27 -4.60 5.54
C GLY A 77 -15.51 -4.04 6.23
N MET A 78 -16.61 -4.80 6.22
CA MET A 78 -17.89 -4.36 6.76
C MET A 78 -17.87 -4.30 8.28
N ARG A 79 -18.06 -3.10 8.86
CA ARG A 79 -18.11 -2.88 10.31
C ARG A 79 -19.23 -1.90 10.71
N LYS A 80 -19.57 -1.85 12.01
CA LYS A 80 -20.40 -0.80 12.58
C LYS A 80 -19.47 0.25 13.22
N PRO A 81 -19.24 1.39 12.56
CA PRO A 81 -18.36 2.42 13.10
C PRO A 81 -18.94 3.04 14.36
N PRO A 82 -18.11 3.47 15.33
CA PRO A 82 -18.58 4.08 16.57
C PRO A 82 -19.39 5.38 16.34
N CYS A 83 -19.06 6.14 15.28
CA CYS A 83 -19.76 7.39 14.94
C CYS A 83 -21.01 7.20 14.07
N TYR A 84 -21.35 5.97 13.65
CA TYR A 84 -22.48 5.71 12.76
C TYR A 84 -23.38 4.58 13.27
N LYS A 85 -24.70 4.78 13.17
CA LYS A 85 -25.69 3.77 13.56
C LYS A 85 -25.81 2.60 12.58
N ARG A 86 -25.27 2.74 11.35
CA ARG A 86 -25.35 1.73 10.26
C ARG A 86 -24.01 1.08 9.99
N ARG A 87 -24.04 -0.16 9.51
CA ARG A 87 -22.83 -0.84 9.00
C ARG A 87 -22.27 -0.07 7.81
N LYS A 88 -20.95 0.14 7.79
CA LYS A 88 -20.23 0.81 6.70
C LYS A 88 -19.01 -0.02 6.34
N PHE A 89 -18.67 -0.03 5.06
CA PHE A 89 -17.45 -0.65 4.59
C PHE A 89 -16.25 0.24 4.98
N HIS A 90 -15.27 -0.34 5.66
CA HIS A 90 -14.01 0.31 6.01
C HIS A 90 -12.98 0.00 4.93
N THR A 91 -12.54 1.01 4.21
CA THR A 91 -11.69 0.92 3.03
C THR A 91 -10.21 0.70 3.35
N GLY A 92 -9.85 0.74 4.63
CA GLY A 92 -8.48 0.61 5.11
C GLY A 92 -8.40 -0.05 6.48
N ILE A 93 -7.35 0.28 7.20
CA ILE A 93 -7.14 -0.08 8.62
C ILE A 93 -6.88 1.18 9.44
N ASP A 94 -7.29 1.16 10.70
CA ASP A 94 -7.00 2.23 11.66
C ASP A 94 -5.93 1.76 12.66
N ILE A 95 -4.82 2.49 12.71
CA ILE A 95 -3.65 2.22 13.56
C ILE A 95 -3.57 3.33 14.62
N PRO A 96 -4.02 3.09 15.87
CA PRO A 96 -3.95 4.06 16.95
C PRO A 96 -2.49 4.45 17.24
N GLN A 97 -2.24 5.74 17.26
CA GLN A 97 -0.95 6.31 17.59
C GLN A 97 -1.14 7.68 18.22
N VAL A 98 -0.17 8.12 19.00
CA VAL A 98 -0.16 9.45 19.56
C VAL A 98 -0.05 10.49 18.44
N LYS A 99 -0.78 11.60 18.55
CA LYS A 99 -0.65 12.74 17.63
C LYS A 99 0.82 13.19 17.53
N GLY A 100 1.30 13.36 16.30
CA GLY A 100 2.70 13.71 16.03
C GLY A 100 3.61 12.51 15.74
N THR A 101 3.15 11.26 15.94
CA THR A 101 3.92 10.07 15.56
C THR A 101 4.27 10.13 14.07
N PRO A 102 5.53 9.90 13.68
CA PRO A 102 5.95 9.88 12.28
C PRO A 102 5.20 8.83 11.45
N VAL A 103 4.78 9.21 10.24
CA VAL A 103 4.20 8.35 9.21
C VAL A 103 5.19 8.22 8.06
N TYR A 104 5.42 7.00 7.63
CA TYR A 104 6.42 6.67 6.60
C TYR A 104 5.76 6.13 5.33
N ALA A 105 6.40 6.40 4.20
CA ALA A 105 6.00 5.81 2.92
C ALA A 105 6.20 4.30 2.93
N THR A 106 5.22 3.57 2.45
CA THR A 106 5.19 2.10 2.47
C THR A 106 5.82 1.46 1.25
N GLY A 107 6.20 2.27 0.27
CA GLY A 107 6.92 1.90 -0.94
C GLY A 107 7.42 3.15 -1.66
N ASN A 108 8.33 2.96 -2.63
CA ASN A 108 8.74 4.02 -3.56
C ASN A 108 7.53 4.48 -4.38
N GLY A 109 7.50 5.75 -4.76
CA GLY A 109 6.38 6.26 -5.56
C GLY A 109 6.43 7.75 -5.83
N ILE A 110 5.29 8.26 -6.27
CA ILE A 110 5.08 9.70 -6.53
C ILE A 110 3.81 10.12 -5.80
N VAL A 111 3.86 11.23 -5.10
CA VAL A 111 2.67 11.83 -4.46
C VAL A 111 1.74 12.33 -5.56
N ILE A 112 0.57 11.72 -5.66
CA ILE A 112 -0.46 12.08 -6.65
C ILE A 112 -1.58 12.94 -6.07
N GLY A 113 -1.64 13.07 -4.73
CA GLY A 113 -2.63 13.90 -4.06
C GLY A 113 -2.29 14.17 -2.61
N LYS A 114 -2.61 15.38 -2.17
CA LYS A 114 -2.64 15.78 -0.75
C LYS A 114 -3.70 16.85 -0.55
N GLY A 115 -4.25 16.92 0.63
CA GLY A 115 -5.26 17.94 0.91
C GLY A 115 -6.00 17.70 2.22
N TYR A 116 -7.18 18.31 2.30
CA TYR A 116 -8.10 18.16 3.40
C TYR A 116 -9.47 17.74 2.89
N ASN A 117 -10.08 16.75 3.54
CA ASN A 117 -11.44 16.28 3.29
C ASN A 117 -12.16 16.15 4.64
N VAL A 118 -13.45 16.53 4.69
CA VAL A 118 -14.22 16.51 5.96
C VAL A 118 -14.20 15.14 6.63
N GLY A 119 -14.28 14.04 5.86
CA GLY A 119 -14.26 12.68 6.39
C GLY A 119 -12.87 12.23 6.82
N TYR A 120 -11.89 12.38 5.94
CA TYR A 120 -10.52 11.86 6.11
C TYR A 120 -9.56 12.85 6.83
N GLY A 121 -9.97 14.12 7.01
CA GLY A 121 -9.06 15.16 7.49
C GLY A 121 -7.93 15.43 6.49
N TYR A 122 -6.73 15.75 6.96
CA TYR A 122 -5.55 15.85 6.11
C TYR A 122 -5.15 14.47 5.60
N PHE A 123 -4.83 14.39 4.30
CA PHE A 123 -4.49 13.13 3.65
C PHE A 123 -3.35 13.29 2.63
N ILE A 124 -2.70 12.16 2.32
CA ILE A 124 -1.74 11.97 1.22
C ILE A 124 -2.14 10.72 0.44
N GLU A 125 -1.98 10.76 -0.88
CA GLU A 125 -2.08 9.60 -1.77
C GLU A 125 -0.78 9.47 -2.58
N ILE A 126 -0.17 8.28 -2.57
CA ILE A 126 1.06 7.96 -3.28
C ILE A 126 0.77 6.88 -4.32
N GLN A 127 1.20 7.11 -5.56
CA GLN A 127 1.18 6.15 -6.66
C GLN A 127 2.46 5.32 -6.64
N HIS A 128 2.31 4.00 -6.68
CA HIS A 128 3.38 3.00 -6.75
C HIS A 128 3.38 2.28 -8.10
N ALA A 129 4.35 1.38 -8.30
CA ALA A 129 4.42 0.51 -9.47
C ALA A 129 3.16 -0.37 -9.59
N GLY A 130 2.93 -0.90 -10.79
CA GLY A 130 1.84 -1.84 -11.08
C GLY A 130 0.42 -1.32 -10.82
N GLY A 131 0.23 0.01 -10.75
CA GLY A 131 -1.06 0.66 -10.49
C GLY A 131 -1.53 0.59 -9.04
N PHE A 132 -0.63 0.23 -8.10
CA PHE A 132 -0.91 0.31 -6.68
C PHE A 132 -0.87 1.76 -6.18
N ARG A 133 -1.64 2.04 -5.13
CA ARG A 133 -1.64 3.31 -4.42
C ARG A 133 -1.75 3.07 -2.93
N SER A 134 -1.06 3.88 -2.14
CA SER A 134 -1.24 3.97 -0.70
C SER A 134 -1.88 5.30 -0.33
N PHE A 135 -2.77 5.26 0.67
CA PHE A 135 -3.51 6.43 1.13
C PHE A 135 -3.39 6.53 2.64
N TYR A 136 -3.06 7.73 3.11
CA TYR A 136 -2.78 8.05 4.52
C TYR A 136 -3.69 9.19 4.95
N ALA A 137 -4.46 9.02 6.01
CA ALA A 137 -5.43 10.02 6.45
C ALA A 137 -5.42 10.27 7.95
N HIS A 138 -6.25 11.24 8.40
CA HIS A 138 -6.33 11.78 9.74
C HIS A 138 -5.02 12.40 10.24
N LEU A 139 -4.22 12.92 9.29
CA LEU A 139 -2.89 13.46 9.55
C LEU A 139 -2.97 14.80 10.32
N SER A 140 -1.92 15.12 11.09
CA SER A 140 -1.76 16.44 11.71
C SER A 140 -0.85 17.35 10.90
N ARG A 141 0.10 16.79 10.16
CA ARG A 141 1.06 17.52 9.33
C ARG A 141 1.44 16.69 8.12
N ILE A 142 1.53 17.34 6.96
CA ILE A 142 2.03 16.78 5.70
C ILE A 142 3.41 17.38 5.45
N LEU A 143 4.39 16.54 5.08
CA LEU A 143 5.80 16.91 4.90
C LEU A 143 6.25 16.85 3.44
N VAL A 144 5.37 16.46 2.52
CA VAL A 144 5.67 16.24 1.11
C VAL A 144 4.74 17.04 0.21
N ASN A 145 5.10 17.20 -1.06
CA ASN A 145 4.33 17.92 -2.06
C ASN A 145 3.79 16.98 -3.14
N VAL A 146 2.73 17.41 -3.85
CA VAL A 146 2.27 16.70 -5.05
C VAL A 146 3.39 16.70 -6.10
N GLU A 147 3.50 15.60 -6.85
CA GLU A 147 4.55 15.30 -7.83
C GLU A 147 5.94 14.99 -7.23
N GLU A 148 6.08 15.06 -5.89
CA GLU A 148 7.32 14.67 -5.23
C GLU A 148 7.55 13.16 -5.35
N ARG A 149 8.80 12.77 -5.71
CA ARG A 149 9.26 11.37 -5.68
C ARG A 149 9.58 10.99 -4.26
N ILE A 150 9.03 9.87 -3.83
CA ILE A 150 9.14 9.35 -2.46
C ILE A 150 9.89 8.04 -2.48
N SER A 151 10.84 7.90 -1.55
CA SER A 151 11.49 6.63 -1.27
C SER A 151 10.76 5.87 -0.17
N ILE A 152 10.78 4.54 -0.22
CA ILE A 152 10.30 3.67 0.88
C ILE A 152 10.97 4.10 2.19
N THR A 153 10.24 4.07 3.32
CA THR A 153 10.67 4.55 4.64
C THR A 153 10.90 6.06 4.79
N GLN A 154 10.74 6.85 3.75
CA GLN A 154 10.77 8.32 3.88
C GLN A 154 9.62 8.78 4.79
N GLN A 155 9.91 9.66 5.74
CA GLN A 155 8.87 10.29 6.54
C GLN A 155 8.07 11.27 5.66
N ILE A 156 6.75 11.05 5.55
CA ILE A 156 5.86 11.82 4.69
C ILE A 156 4.86 12.68 5.45
N ALA A 157 4.58 12.31 6.72
CA ALA A 157 3.57 12.99 7.53
C ALA A 157 3.75 12.73 9.03
N CYS A 158 2.81 13.26 9.82
CA CYS A 158 2.62 12.91 11.22
C CYS A 158 1.15 12.53 11.48
N VAL A 159 0.95 11.53 12.34
CA VAL A 159 -0.37 11.11 12.82
C VAL A 159 -1.11 12.27 13.47
N GLY A 160 -2.41 12.33 13.26
CA GLY A 160 -3.27 13.36 13.82
C GLY A 160 -4.60 12.83 14.34
N SER A 161 -5.56 13.73 14.38
CA SER A 161 -6.96 13.48 14.75
C SER A 161 -7.86 14.44 13.97
N THR A 162 -7.56 14.61 12.66
CA THR A 162 -8.31 15.50 11.78
C THR A 162 -9.41 14.74 11.03
N GLY A 163 -10.47 15.44 10.62
CA GLY A 163 -11.64 14.82 10.00
C GLY A 163 -12.60 14.20 11.01
N ILE A 164 -13.35 13.18 10.61
CA ILE A 164 -14.36 12.52 11.47
C ILE A 164 -13.71 11.33 12.19
N VAL A 165 -13.22 11.56 13.40
CA VAL A 165 -12.50 10.57 14.21
C VAL A 165 -12.94 10.62 15.67
N THR A 166 -12.78 9.51 16.38
CA THR A 166 -13.02 9.42 17.84
C THR A 166 -11.75 9.55 18.68
N GLY A 167 -10.58 9.55 18.06
CA GLY A 167 -9.28 9.64 18.72
C GLY A 167 -8.14 9.66 17.72
N SER A 168 -6.93 9.90 18.19
CA SER A 168 -5.74 9.97 17.33
C SER A 168 -5.36 8.61 16.77
N HIS A 169 -5.30 8.50 15.44
CA HIS A 169 -4.87 7.31 14.72
C HIS A 169 -4.44 7.65 13.29
N LEU A 170 -3.75 6.75 12.65
CA LEU A 170 -3.55 6.74 11.21
C LEU A 170 -4.62 5.85 10.56
N HIS A 171 -5.36 6.39 9.60
CA HIS A 171 -6.13 5.60 8.65
C HIS A 171 -5.26 5.32 7.44
N TYR A 172 -5.08 4.04 7.10
CA TYR A 172 -4.20 3.60 6.02
C TYR A 172 -4.93 2.66 5.05
N GLU A 173 -4.80 2.93 3.75
CA GLU A 173 -5.38 2.11 2.70
C GLU A 173 -4.34 1.67 1.68
N VAL A 174 -4.52 0.48 1.12
CA VAL A 174 -3.89 0.02 -0.12
C VAL A 174 -4.96 -0.09 -1.19
N ARG A 175 -4.73 0.52 -2.33
CA ARG A 175 -5.66 0.57 -3.46
C ARG A 175 -4.97 0.06 -4.72
N LYS A 176 -5.75 -0.49 -5.65
CA LYS A 176 -5.29 -0.82 -7.00
C LYS A 176 -6.41 -0.57 -8.01
N GLY A 177 -6.17 0.31 -8.96
CA GLY A 177 -7.23 0.79 -9.83
C GLY A 177 -8.40 1.38 -9.01
N LYS A 178 -9.60 0.83 -9.19
CA LYS A 178 -10.81 1.22 -8.43
C LYS A 178 -11.07 0.36 -7.19
N ARG A 179 -10.19 -0.61 -6.86
CA ARG A 179 -10.40 -1.55 -5.76
C ARG A 179 -9.60 -1.15 -4.52
N TYR A 180 -10.22 -1.34 -3.35
CA TYR A 180 -9.57 -1.30 -2.05
C TYR A 180 -9.09 -2.69 -1.70
N LEU A 181 -7.86 -2.83 -1.25
CA LEU A 181 -7.25 -4.08 -0.82
C LEU A 181 -7.11 -4.09 0.69
N ASN A 182 -7.18 -5.28 1.32
CA ASN A 182 -6.96 -5.38 2.75
C ASN A 182 -5.49 -5.07 3.09
N PRO A 183 -5.18 -3.97 3.81
CA PRO A 183 -3.80 -3.55 4.01
C PRO A 183 -2.99 -4.45 4.95
N ILE A 184 -3.62 -5.28 5.78
CA ILE A 184 -2.94 -6.04 6.84
C ILE A 184 -1.79 -6.88 6.27
N GLY A 185 -2.03 -7.63 5.20
CA GLY A 185 -0.99 -8.47 4.60
C GLY A 185 0.14 -7.65 3.96
N TRP A 186 -0.19 -6.50 3.38
CA TRP A 186 0.78 -5.61 2.73
C TRP A 186 1.72 -4.93 3.74
N CYS A 187 1.21 -4.53 4.91
CA CYS A 187 2.01 -3.88 5.95
C CYS A 187 3.14 -4.74 6.52
N TYR A 188 3.15 -6.04 6.28
CA TYR A 188 4.09 -6.99 6.87
C TYR A 188 4.75 -7.90 5.81
N CYS A 189 4.69 -7.52 4.54
CA CYS A 189 5.28 -8.29 3.44
C CYS A 189 6.81 -8.31 3.56
N LEU A 190 7.42 -7.17 3.87
CA LEU A 190 8.82 -7.08 4.26
C LEU A 190 8.90 -6.77 5.76
N ARG A 191 9.61 -7.63 6.50
CA ARG A 191 9.98 -7.35 7.90
C ARG A 191 11.37 -6.72 7.91
N TYR A 192 11.51 -5.60 8.62
CA TYR A 192 12.80 -4.99 8.93
C TYR A 192 13.42 -5.68 10.13
#